data_e8239f6a595fb771b15570c4bca479ab
#
_entry.id   e8239f6a595fb771b15570c4bca479ab
#
_cell.length_a   1.000
_cell.length_b   1.000
_cell.length_c   1.000
_cell.angle_alpha   90.00
_cell.angle_beta   90.00
_cell.angle_gamma   90.00
#
_symmetry.space_group_name_H-M   'P 1'
#
loop_
_entity.id
_entity.type
_entity.pdbx_description
1 polymer ?
#
loop_
_entity_poly.entity_id
_entity_poly.type
_entity_poly.pdbx_seq_one_letter_code
_entity_poly.pdbx_strand_id
1 'polypeptide(L)'
;MSELTTSAPAAPRTTQRQKSPSRAHRSKDSAQTFTWIEDRLSEIYAGTRNSAQPVELAPKDYLAIYNAVHSFCVATKCLDGRKNSGQVPNAESLYRCLERDAKRYCIETRGVILASACENDKNHSARGLVQEYLAQWSKYARLATLVANSMRFQDRHWIKRTVDEGNIKDVHSIQDLHKIAWKEGVLRVSASETDVANGAGEIVKAVKTLCERVDSGDESDRELLEVVTSSWASLALSMELHSRLLLGAGEGENV
;
A
#
# COMPACT_ATOMS: atom_id res chain seq x y z
N MET A 1 -60.05 45.49 32.24
CA MET A 1 -58.68 45.67 32.82
C MET A 1 -57.76 44.72 32.04
N SER A 2 -57.08 45.28 31.04
CA SER A 2 -56.21 44.50 30.14
C SER A 2 -54.78 44.98 30.37
N GLU A 3 -53.93 44.10 30.91
CA GLU A 3 -52.53 44.39 31.12
C GLU A 3 -51.71 44.14 29.86
N LEU A 4 -51.09 45.18 29.36
CA LEU A 4 -50.13 45.19 28.28
C LEU A 4 -48.74 44.82 28.83
N THR A 5 -48.26 43.60 28.53
CA THR A 5 -46.87 43.18 28.80
C THR A 5 -45.96 43.68 27.69
N THR A 6 -45.13 44.65 28.02
CA THR A 6 -44.12 45.23 27.13
C THR A 6 -42.90 44.31 27.09
N SER A 7 -42.65 43.69 25.91
CA SER A 7 -41.46 42.87 25.63
C SER A 7 -40.24 43.75 25.37
N ALA A 8 -39.16 43.57 26.14
CA ALA A 8 -37.90 44.29 25.95
C ALA A 8 -37.14 43.78 24.70
N PRO A 9 -36.43 44.67 23.97
CA PRO A 9 -35.66 44.25 22.78
C PRO A 9 -34.42 43.47 23.16
N ALA A 10 -34.18 42.33 22.51
CA ALA A 10 -33.01 41.49 22.67
C ALA A 10 -31.73 42.22 22.23
N ALA A 11 -30.70 42.19 23.06
CA ALA A 11 -29.40 42.77 22.80
C ALA A 11 -28.69 42.06 21.61
N PRO A 12 -27.92 42.80 20.77
CA PRO A 12 -27.25 42.22 19.62
C PRO A 12 -26.16 41.23 20.07
N ARG A 13 -26.25 39.98 19.64
CA ARG A 13 -25.19 38.97 19.81
C ARG A 13 -23.95 39.40 19.06
N THR A 14 -22.94 39.87 19.76
CA THR A 14 -21.60 40.12 19.21
C THR A 14 -20.97 38.78 18.86
N THR A 15 -21.03 38.43 17.59
CA THR A 15 -20.30 37.29 17.05
C THR A 15 -18.81 37.57 17.14
N GLN A 16 -18.15 37.08 18.15
CA GLN A 16 -16.69 37.10 18.26
C GLN A 16 -16.15 36.29 17.06
N ARG A 17 -15.65 37.01 16.08
CA ARG A 17 -14.91 36.47 14.93
C ARG A 17 -13.63 35.86 15.50
N GLN A 18 -13.62 34.53 15.75
CA GLN A 18 -12.43 33.81 16.14
C GLN A 18 -11.33 34.10 15.11
N LYS A 19 -10.25 34.74 15.56
CA LYS A 19 -9.08 34.98 14.73
C LYS A 19 -8.52 33.63 14.27
N SER A 20 -8.42 33.42 12.96
CA SER A 20 -7.78 32.24 12.39
C SER A 20 -6.37 32.09 12.96
N PRO A 21 -5.93 30.89 13.37
CA PRO A 21 -4.61 30.67 13.94
C PRO A 21 -3.52 31.18 13.00
N SER A 22 -2.44 31.71 13.56
CA SER A 22 -1.32 32.24 12.80
C SER A 22 -0.68 31.15 11.94
N ARG A 23 -0.07 31.53 10.82
CA ARG A 23 0.56 30.62 9.84
C ARG A 23 1.62 29.71 10.46
N ALA A 24 2.39 30.20 11.43
CA ALA A 24 3.41 29.44 12.15
C ALA A 24 2.78 28.33 13.01
N HIS A 25 1.60 28.57 13.60
CA HIS A 25 0.88 27.59 14.39
C HIS A 25 0.37 26.43 13.52
N ARG A 26 -0.20 26.74 12.33
CA ARG A 26 -0.66 25.68 11.37
C ARG A 26 0.45 24.81 10.86
N SER A 27 1.65 25.37 10.62
CA SER A 27 2.82 24.61 10.16
C SER A 27 3.30 23.61 11.20
N LYS A 28 3.33 24.01 12.47
CA LYS A 28 3.72 23.16 13.61
C LYS A 28 2.72 22.02 13.81
N ASP A 29 1.44 22.32 13.76
CA ASP A 29 0.36 21.34 13.88
C ASP A 29 0.40 20.31 12.75
N SER A 30 0.73 20.75 11.51
CA SER A 30 0.84 19.87 10.36
C SER A 30 2.01 18.89 10.48
N ALA A 31 3.17 19.32 10.97
CA ALA A 31 4.32 18.46 11.20
C ALA A 31 4.03 17.40 12.27
N GLN A 32 3.39 17.78 13.37
CA GLN A 32 2.99 16.84 14.41
C GLN A 32 1.97 15.82 13.90
N THR A 33 0.99 16.28 13.11
CA THR A 33 -0.01 15.38 12.50
C THR A 33 0.66 14.41 11.52
N PHE A 34 1.63 14.87 10.72
CA PHE A 34 2.40 14.01 9.84
C PHE A 34 3.14 12.91 10.60
N THR A 35 3.92 13.26 11.63
CA THR A 35 4.64 12.30 12.46
C THR A 35 3.68 11.28 13.08
N TRP A 36 2.55 11.73 13.60
CA TRP A 36 1.55 10.83 14.17
C TRP A 36 1.00 9.84 13.14
N ILE A 37 0.71 10.28 11.90
CA ILE A 37 0.25 9.39 10.82
C ILE A 37 1.37 8.40 10.46
N GLU A 38 2.60 8.86 10.33
CA GLU A 38 3.77 8.03 10.02
C GLU A 38 3.96 6.92 11.07
N ASP A 39 3.90 7.27 12.36
CA ASP A 39 4.01 6.32 13.46
C ASP A 39 2.91 5.26 13.39
N ARG A 40 1.65 5.68 13.17
CA ARG A 40 0.52 4.76 13.05
C ARG A 40 0.61 3.83 11.87
N LEU A 41 1.05 4.31 10.71
CA LEU A 41 1.31 3.45 9.55
C LEU A 41 2.41 2.44 9.85
N SER A 42 3.52 2.89 10.43
CA SER A 42 4.63 2.01 10.83
C SER A 42 4.18 0.92 11.80
N GLU A 43 3.34 1.25 12.81
CA GLU A 43 2.74 0.28 13.73
C GLU A 43 1.87 -0.77 13.00
N ILE A 44 1.06 -0.34 12.02
CA ILE A 44 0.22 -1.24 11.22
C ILE A 44 1.08 -2.21 10.41
N TYR A 45 2.12 -1.72 9.73
CA TYR A 45 3.03 -2.57 8.96
C TYR A 45 3.80 -3.55 9.88
N ALA A 46 4.33 -3.06 11.00
CA ALA A 46 5.05 -3.89 11.97
C ALA A 46 4.12 -4.94 12.62
N GLY A 47 2.92 -4.54 13.02
CA GLY A 47 1.91 -5.43 13.59
C GLY A 47 1.52 -6.55 12.63
N THR A 48 1.31 -6.23 11.35
CA THR A 48 0.99 -7.24 10.32
C THR A 48 2.13 -8.23 10.12
N ARG A 49 3.37 -7.77 10.17
CA ARG A 49 4.55 -8.63 10.02
C ARG A 49 4.69 -9.60 11.18
N ASN A 50 4.55 -9.11 12.40
CA ASN A 50 4.84 -9.86 13.62
C ASN A 50 3.66 -10.75 14.08
N SER A 51 2.50 -10.60 13.48
CA SER A 51 1.31 -11.37 13.84
C SER A 51 1.09 -12.54 12.89
N ALA A 52 0.65 -13.68 13.44
CA ALA A 52 0.11 -14.79 12.64
C ALA A 52 -1.23 -14.42 12.01
N GLN A 53 -2.00 -13.53 12.63
CA GLN A 53 -3.28 -13.05 12.15
C GLN A 53 -3.15 -11.67 11.47
N PRO A 54 -3.99 -11.36 10.48
CA PRO A 54 -4.06 -10.03 9.90
C PRO A 54 -4.37 -8.98 10.98
N VAL A 55 -3.72 -7.81 10.89
CA VAL A 55 -4.03 -6.70 11.78
C VAL A 55 -5.44 -6.20 11.47
N GLU A 56 -6.27 -6.13 12.50
CA GLU A 56 -7.56 -5.46 12.48
C GLU A 56 -7.48 -4.16 13.27
N LEU A 57 -7.92 -3.07 12.66
CA LEU A 57 -8.06 -1.80 13.37
C LEU A 57 -9.44 -1.70 13.99
N ALA A 58 -9.50 -1.32 15.26
CA ALA A 58 -10.77 -0.94 15.86
C ALA A 58 -11.38 0.25 15.08
N PRO A 59 -12.71 0.34 14.95
CA PRO A 59 -13.36 1.42 14.19
C PRO A 59 -12.91 2.83 14.61
N LYS A 60 -12.66 3.04 15.89
CA LYS A 60 -12.17 4.33 16.43
C LYS A 60 -10.77 4.68 15.91
N ASP A 61 -9.88 3.69 15.83
CA ASP A 61 -8.49 3.89 15.38
C ASP A 61 -8.44 4.13 13.87
N TYR A 62 -9.26 3.39 13.11
CA TYR A 62 -9.47 3.65 11.70
C TYR A 62 -9.94 5.09 11.44
N LEU A 63 -10.98 5.55 12.16
CA LEU A 63 -11.50 6.91 12.02
C LEU A 63 -10.49 7.96 12.46
N ALA A 64 -9.67 7.67 13.48
CA ALA A 64 -8.61 8.58 13.92
C ALA A 64 -7.57 8.80 12.82
N ILE A 65 -7.12 7.73 12.15
CA ILE A 65 -6.18 7.82 11.03
C ILE A 65 -6.82 8.57 9.87
N TYR A 66 -8.04 8.20 9.46
CA TYR A 66 -8.75 8.87 8.37
C TYR A 66 -8.90 10.36 8.60
N ASN A 67 -9.31 10.77 9.82
CA ASN A 67 -9.49 12.18 10.18
C ASN A 67 -8.15 12.94 10.22
N ALA A 68 -7.09 12.30 10.71
CA ALA A 68 -5.75 12.89 10.70
C ALA A 68 -5.25 13.13 9.27
N VAL A 69 -5.39 12.14 8.36
CA VAL A 69 -5.05 12.26 6.94
C VAL A 69 -5.88 13.37 6.28
N HIS A 70 -7.19 13.40 6.52
CA HIS A 70 -8.07 14.48 6.02
C HIS A 70 -7.56 15.85 6.48
N SER A 71 -7.37 16.03 7.79
CA SER A 71 -6.93 17.31 8.38
C SER A 71 -5.58 17.75 7.85
N PHE A 72 -4.63 16.80 7.72
CA PHE A 72 -3.32 17.03 7.16
C PHE A 72 -3.37 17.47 5.69
N CYS A 73 -4.08 16.73 4.85
CA CYS A 73 -4.20 17.06 3.42
C CYS A 73 -4.91 18.41 3.20
N VAL A 74 -5.92 18.75 4.00
CA VAL A 74 -6.59 20.05 3.92
C VAL A 74 -5.68 21.18 4.39
N ALA A 75 -4.94 21.01 5.48
CA ALA A 75 -4.02 22.02 6.00
C ALA A 75 -2.86 22.29 5.04
N THR A 76 -2.32 21.25 4.42
CA THR A 76 -1.17 21.36 3.50
C THR A 76 -1.54 21.84 2.10
N LYS A 77 -2.80 21.69 1.67
CA LYS A 77 -3.30 22.23 0.39
C LYS A 77 -3.07 23.73 0.23
N CYS A 78 -3.03 24.46 1.34
CA CYS A 78 -2.71 25.89 1.34
C CYS A 78 -1.22 26.18 1.12
N LEU A 79 -0.34 25.16 1.16
CA LEU A 79 1.12 25.28 1.04
C LEU A 79 1.64 24.88 -0.33
N ASP A 80 0.88 24.10 -1.10
CA ASP A 80 1.28 23.55 -2.41
C ASP A 80 1.58 24.60 -3.50
N GLY A 81 1.23 25.87 -3.29
CA GLY A 81 1.49 26.97 -4.23
C GLY A 81 2.81 27.72 -4.05
N ARG A 82 3.71 27.31 -3.15
CA ARG A 82 4.90 28.09 -2.81
C ARG A 82 6.20 27.30 -2.97
N LYS A 83 7.03 27.75 -3.90
CA LYS A 83 8.34 27.18 -4.27
C LYS A 83 9.40 27.07 -3.15
N ASN A 84 9.09 27.46 -1.90
CA ASN A 84 10.05 27.52 -0.79
C ASN A 84 9.69 26.66 0.42
N SER A 85 8.83 25.64 0.29
CA SER A 85 8.36 24.86 1.44
C SER A 85 9.13 23.55 1.68
N GLY A 86 10.37 23.44 1.23
CA GLY A 86 11.20 22.23 1.35
C GLY A 86 11.41 21.68 2.78
N GLN A 87 10.84 22.31 3.80
CA GLN A 87 10.95 21.88 5.21
C GLN A 87 9.62 21.46 5.85
N VAL A 88 8.48 21.67 5.18
CA VAL A 88 7.17 21.33 5.76
C VAL A 88 6.58 20.12 5.02
N PRO A 89 6.28 19.01 5.72
CA PRO A 89 5.64 17.86 5.11
C PRO A 89 4.32 18.25 4.44
N ASN A 90 4.05 17.68 3.28
CA ASN A 90 2.84 17.88 2.49
C ASN A 90 2.24 16.53 2.05
N ALA A 91 1.19 16.54 1.26
CA ALA A 91 0.54 15.33 0.78
C ALA A 91 1.48 14.42 -0.02
N GLU A 92 2.43 14.99 -0.79
CA GLU A 92 3.47 14.23 -1.46
C GLU A 92 4.41 13.53 -0.46
N SER A 93 4.85 14.26 0.58
CA SER A 93 5.70 13.67 1.64
C SER A 93 5.02 12.47 2.29
N LEU A 94 3.71 12.56 2.53
CA LEU A 94 2.92 11.45 3.08
C LEU A 94 2.85 10.25 2.11
N TYR A 95 2.68 10.51 0.82
CA TYR A 95 2.70 9.48 -0.21
C TYR A 95 4.06 8.76 -0.27
N ARG A 96 5.17 9.53 -0.26
CA ARG A 96 6.52 8.97 -0.31
C ARG A 96 6.88 8.18 0.95
N CYS A 97 6.37 8.60 2.12
CA CYS A 97 6.48 7.84 3.35
C CYS A 97 5.79 6.47 3.20
N LEU A 98 4.56 6.46 2.72
CA LEU A 98 3.80 5.23 2.48
C LEU A 98 4.49 4.30 1.47
N GLU A 99 4.99 4.86 0.36
CA GLU A 99 5.75 4.12 -0.66
C GLU A 99 6.98 3.44 -0.05
N ARG A 100 7.76 4.17 0.74
CA ARG A 100 8.94 3.66 1.44
C ARG A 100 8.58 2.50 2.38
N ASP A 101 7.52 2.64 3.16
CA ASP A 101 7.13 1.65 4.15
C ASP A 101 6.54 0.39 3.49
N ALA A 102 5.77 0.53 2.41
CA ALA A 102 5.29 -0.59 1.61
C ALA A 102 6.44 -1.37 0.96
N LYS A 103 7.41 -0.68 0.35
CA LYS A 103 8.60 -1.31 -0.25
C LYS A 103 9.44 -2.04 0.80
N ARG A 104 9.69 -1.42 1.95
CA ARG A 104 10.42 -2.02 3.06
C ARG A 104 9.75 -3.30 3.54
N TYR A 105 8.43 -3.24 3.79
CA TYR A 105 7.66 -4.41 4.19
C TYR A 105 7.82 -5.57 3.20
N CYS A 106 7.70 -5.30 1.89
CA CYS A 106 7.82 -6.32 0.86
C CYS A 106 9.22 -6.95 0.80
N ILE A 107 10.29 -6.14 0.91
CA ILE A 107 11.67 -6.64 0.94
C ILE A 107 11.91 -7.56 2.15
N GLU A 108 11.46 -7.15 3.32
CA GLU A 108 11.60 -7.94 4.54
C GLU A 108 10.75 -9.22 4.51
N THR A 109 9.52 -9.14 3.99
CA THR A 109 8.64 -10.30 3.80
C THR A 109 9.25 -11.32 2.84
N ARG A 110 9.91 -10.87 1.77
CA ARG A 110 10.65 -11.77 0.88
C ARG A 110 11.73 -12.54 1.65
N GLY A 111 12.46 -11.88 2.53
CA GLY A 111 13.44 -12.54 3.40
C GLY A 111 12.82 -13.67 4.24
N VAL A 112 11.62 -13.45 4.81
CA VAL A 112 10.88 -14.46 5.58
C VAL A 112 10.48 -15.64 4.69
N ILE A 113 9.93 -15.37 3.50
CA ILE A 113 9.52 -16.42 2.55
C ILE A 113 10.72 -17.30 2.16
N LEU A 114 11.88 -16.69 1.88
CA LEU A 114 13.08 -17.43 1.48
C LEU A 114 13.70 -18.21 2.64
N ALA A 115 13.66 -17.66 3.86
CA ALA A 115 14.19 -18.36 5.05
C ALA A 115 13.38 -19.64 5.35
N SER A 116 12.05 -19.59 5.22
CA SER A 116 11.20 -20.77 5.46
C SER A 116 11.48 -21.92 4.49
N ALA A 117 11.97 -21.62 3.28
CA ALA A 117 12.33 -22.64 2.28
C ALA A 117 13.65 -23.35 2.63
N CYS A 118 14.54 -22.71 3.37
CA CYS A 118 15.85 -23.29 3.74
C CYS A 118 15.75 -24.32 4.87
N GLU A 119 14.70 -24.25 5.68
CA GLU A 119 14.51 -25.15 6.85
C GLU A 119 13.85 -26.49 6.47
N ASN A 120 13.23 -26.56 5.30
CA ASN A 120 12.51 -27.76 4.86
C ASN A 120 13.29 -28.53 3.77
N ASP A 121 13.32 -29.84 3.92
CA ASP A 121 14.03 -30.82 3.09
C ASP A 121 13.92 -30.56 1.57
N LYS A 122 15.01 -30.81 0.83
CA LYS A 122 15.21 -30.43 -0.59
C LYS A 122 14.12 -30.84 -1.57
N ASN A 123 13.30 -31.83 -1.26
CA ASN A 123 12.19 -32.30 -2.13
C ASN A 123 10.84 -31.59 -1.88
N HIS A 124 10.70 -30.84 -0.77
CA HIS A 124 9.49 -30.07 -0.46
C HIS A 124 9.69 -28.56 -0.65
N SER A 125 10.87 -28.14 -1.06
CA SER A 125 11.30 -26.74 -1.13
C SER A 125 10.37 -25.86 -1.99
N ALA A 126 10.00 -26.28 -3.21
CA ALA A 126 9.19 -25.45 -4.11
C ALA A 126 7.75 -25.29 -3.59
N ARG A 127 7.11 -26.38 -3.14
CA ARG A 127 5.76 -26.35 -2.59
C ARG A 127 5.69 -25.51 -1.32
N GLY A 128 6.62 -25.72 -0.38
CA GLY A 128 6.69 -24.98 0.88
C GLY A 128 6.91 -23.46 0.63
N LEU A 129 7.79 -23.11 -0.31
CA LEU A 129 8.02 -21.72 -0.70
C LEU A 129 6.76 -21.07 -1.25
N VAL A 130 6.01 -21.76 -2.10
CA VAL A 130 4.77 -21.24 -2.69
C VAL A 130 3.66 -21.13 -1.65
N GLN A 131 3.55 -22.07 -0.72
CA GLN A 131 2.59 -22.00 0.38
C GLN A 131 2.88 -20.79 1.28
N GLU A 132 4.14 -20.58 1.66
CA GLU A 132 4.52 -19.40 2.46
C GLU A 132 4.29 -18.09 1.70
N TYR A 133 4.61 -18.04 0.40
CA TYR A 133 4.28 -16.90 -0.45
C TYR A 133 2.78 -16.57 -0.39
N LEU A 134 1.89 -17.54 -0.53
CA LEU A 134 0.45 -17.34 -0.49
C LEU A 134 -0.05 -16.89 0.90
N ALA A 135 0.52 -17.44 1.96
CA ALA A 135 0.21 -17.02 3.33
C ALA A 135 0.59 -15.54 3.56
N GLN A 136 1.77 -15.14 3.13
CA GLN A 136 2.23 -13.75 3.23
C GLN A 136 1.46 -12.82 2.29
N TRP A 137 1.12 -13.26 1.07
CA TRP A 137 0.26 -12.52 0.15
C TRP A 137 -1.11 -12.22 0.76
N SER A 138 -1.76 -13.22 1.36
CA SER A 138 -3.06 -13.04 1.99
C SER A 138 -3.04 -11.97 3.10
N LYS A 139 -1.99 -11.95 3.94
CA LYS A 139 -1.79 -10.93 4.97
C LYS A 139 -1.59 -9.54 4.33
N TYR A 140 -0.71 -9.47 3.34
CA TYR A 140 -0.39 -8.21 2.67
C TYR A 140 -1.57 -7.62 1.90
N ALA A 141 -2.36 -8.41 1.22
CA ALA A 141 -3.55 -7.95 0.50
C ALA A 141 -4.58 -7.30 1.45
N ARG A 142 -4.76 -7.87 2.65
CA ARG A 142 -5.60 -7.27 3.69
C ARG A 142 -5.00 -5.98 4.24
N LEU A 143 -3.69 -5.95 4.50
CA LEU A 143 -2.95 -4.75 4.91
C LEU A 143 -3.12 -3.63 3.87
N ALA A 144 -2.89 -3.93 2.59
CA ALA A 144 -3.04 -2.98 1.49
C ALA A 144 -4.45 -2.38 1.44
N THR A 145 -5.48 -3.21 1.61
CA THR A 145 -6.87 -2.76 1.66
C THR A 145 -7.14 -1.86 2.87
N LEU A 146 -6.63 -2.23 4.05
CA LEU A 146 -6.77 -1.46 5.27
C LEU A 146 -6.13 -0.08 5.15
N VAL A 147 -4.89 -0.03 4.65
CA VAL A 147 -4.16 1.22 4.43
C VAL A 147 -4.83 2.07 3.36
N ALA A 148 -5.22 1.50 2.21
CA ALA A 148 -5.91 2.23 1.15
C ALA A 148 -7.22 2.86 1.64
N ASN A 149 -7.98 2.15 2.46
CA ASN A 149 -9.22 2.68 3.03
C ASN A 149 -8.94 3.82 4.03
N SER A 150 -7.96 3.69 4.92
CA SER A 150 -7.62 4.74 5.88
C SER A 150 -7.03 5.98 5.21
N MET A 151 -6.34 5.81 4.09
CA MET A 151 -5.74 6.89 3.29
C MET A 151 -6.64 7.39 2.15
N ARG A 152 -7.90 6.97 2.10
CA ARG A 152 -8.83 7.22 0.98
C ARG A 152 -9.01 8.69 0.64
N PHE A 153 -8.89 9.59 1.62
CA PHE A 153 -8.97 11.03 1.37
C PHE A 153 -7.80 11.51 0.51
N GLN A 154 -6.58 11.07 0.82
CA GLN A 154 -5.39 11.39 0.02
C GLN A 154 -5.51 10.84 -1.40
N ASP A 155 -5.96 9.58 -1.53
CA ASP A 155 -6.15 8.92 -2.83
C ASP A 155 -7.11 9.70 -3.73
N ARG A 156 -8.26 10.11 -3.20
CA ARG A 156 -9.29 10.83 -3.97
C ARG A 156 -8.93 12.26 -4.34
N HIS A 157 -8.19 12.95 -3.47
CA HIS A 157 -8.00 14.40 -3.62
C HIS A 157 -6.61 14.76 -4.11
N TRP A 158 -5.55 14.15 -3.60
CA TRP A 158 -4.20 14.49 -4.02
C TRP A 158 -3.71 13.58 -5.15
N ILE A 159 -3.80 12.26 -4.97
CA ILE A 159 -3.28 11.31 -5.96
C ILE A 159 -4.03 11.46 -7.28
N LYS A 160 -5.37 11.39 -7.25
CA LYS A 160 -6.18 11.54 -8.46
C LYS A 160 -5.86 12.82 -9.21
N ARG A 161 -5.81 13.96 -8.51
CA ARG A 161 -5.46 15.24 -9.14
C ARG A 161 -4.05 15.22 -9.73
N THR A 162 -3.08 14.68 -9.01
CA THR A 162 -1.68 14.62 -9.46
C THR A 162 -1.53 13.76 -10.71
N VAL A 163 -2.24 12.65 -10.79
CA VAL A 163 -2.28 11.77 -11.97
C VAL A 163 -2.98 12.47 -13.14
N ASP A 164 -4.15 13.07 -12.90
CA ASP A 164 -4.94 13.76 -13.94
C ASP A 164 -4.19 14.97 -14.52
N GLU A 165 -3.42 15.70 -13.70
CA GLU A 165 -2.63 16.86 -14.12
C GLU A 165 -1.25 16.48 -14.71
N GLY A 166 -0.82 15.23 -14.55
CA GLY A 166 0.48 14.74 -15.04
C GLY A 166 1.70 15.42 -14.41
N ASN A 167 1.53 16.06 -13.26
CA ASN A 167 2.54 16.91 -12.63
C ASN A 167 3.71 16.14 -12.00
N ILE A 168 3.47 14.92 -11.57
CA ILE A 168 4.47 14.06 -10.91
C ILE A 168 4.39 12.69 -11.56
N LYS A 169 5.55 12.20 -12.02
CA LYS A 169 5.68 10.83 -12.54
C LYS A 169 5.67 9.83 -11.39
N ASP A 170 5.28 8.61 -11.69
CA ASP A 170 5.32 7.47 -10.76
C ASP A 170 4.45 7.63 -9.51
N VAL A 171 3.30 8.31 -9.66
CA VAL A 171 2.25 8.37 -8.65
C VAL A 171 1.11 7.45 -9.07
N HIS A 172 0.77 6.51 -8.20
CA HIS A 172 -0.26 5.50 -8.41
C HIS A 172 -1.32 5.58 -7.31
N SER A 173 -2.49 4.97 -7.54
CA SER A 173 -3.44 4.77 -6.43
C SER A 173 -2.77 4.01 -5.29
N ILE A 174 -3.25 4.17 -4.06
CA ILE A 174 -2.64 3.52 -2.91
C ILE A 174 -2.71 1.98 -3.05
N GLN A 175 -3.76 1.46 -3.64
CA GLN A 175 -3.84 0.03 -3.92
C GLN A 175 -2.82 -0.41 -4.97
N ASP A 176 -2.64 0.36 -6.04
CA ASP A 176 -1.67 0.01 -7.09
C ASP A 176 -0.23 0.19 -6.61
N LEU A 177 0.04 1.19 -5.77
CA LEU A 177 1.32 1.32 -5.06
C LEU A 177 1.69 0.03 -4.32
N HIS A 178 0.74 -0.54 -3.55
CA HIS A 178 0.98 -1.79 -2.84
C HIS A 178 1.21 -2.98 -3.79
N LYS A 179 0.44 -3.07 -4.87
CA LYS A 179 0.66 -4.12 -5.89
C LYS A 179 2.03 -4.01 -6.54
N ILE A 180 2.45 -2.78 -6.88
CA ILE A 180 3.77 -2.51 -7.46
C ILE A 180 4.86 -2.89 -6.45
N ALA A 181 4.75 -2.45 -5.20
CA ALA A 181 5.70 -2.78 -4.15
C ALA A 181 5.85 -4.30 -3.95
N TRP A 182 4.76 -5.06 -4.03
CA TRP A 182 4.80 -6.52 -3.94
C TRP A 182 5.45 -7.16 -5.17
N LYS A 183 5.10 -6.72 -6.38
CA LYS A 183 5.73 -7.22 -7.62
C LYS A 183 7.24 -7.02 -7.60
N GLU A 184 7.68 -5.81 -7.28
CA GLU A 184 9.10 -5.46 -7.28
C GLU A 184 9.85 -6.07 -6.08
N GLY A 185 9.27 -5.99 -4.88
CA GLY A 185 9.93 -6.39 -3.64
C GLY A 185 9.93 -7.90 -3.41
N VAL A 186 8.82 -8.58 -3.67
CA VAL A 186 8.65 -10.02 -3.40
C VAL A 186 8.92 -10.87 -4.63
N LEU A 187 8.24 -10.60 -5.75
CA LEU A 187 8.37 -11.41 -6.97
C LEU A 187 9.60 -11.04 -7.80
N ARG A 188 10.18 -9.86 -7.59
CA ARG A 188 11.27 -9.29 -8.41
C ARG A 188 10.93 -9.16 -9.89
N VAL A 189 9.69 -8.89 -10.17
CA VAL A 189 9.22 -8.59 -11.52
C VAL A 189 9.29 -7.08 -11.70
N SER A 190 10.26 -6.60 -12.51
CA SER A 190 10.38 -5.18 -12.84
C SER A 190 9.22 -4.72 -13.73
N ALA A 191 8.87 -3.44 -13.64
CA ALA A 191 7.91 -2.82 -14.56
C ALA A 191 8.39 -2.78 -16.02
N SER A 192 9.71 -2.93 -16.27
CA SER A 192 10.26 -3.07 -17.61
C SER A 192 10.23 -4.55 -18.02
N GLU A 193 9.42 -4.87 -19.02
CA GLU A 193 9.16 -6.23 -19.51
C GLU A 193 10.41 -6.99 -20.02
N THR A 194 11.55 -6.30 -20.18
CA THR A 194 12.78 -6.88 -20.74
C THR A 194 13.61 -7.68 -19.74
N ASP A 195 13.46 -7.45 -18.44
CA ASP A 195 14.30 -8.07 -17.39
C ASP A 195 13.75 -9.39 -16.82
N VAL A 196 12.57 -9.81 -17.25
CA VAL A 196 11.88 -10.99 -16.68
C VAL A 196 12.64 -12.30 -16.94
N ALA A 197 13.32 -12.41 -18.06
CA ALA A 197 14.00 -13.66 -18.46
C ALA A 197 15.23 -14.02 -17.60
N ASN A 198 15.95 -13.01 -17.08
CA ASN A 198 17.21 -13.22 -16.36
C ASN A 198 17.13 -12.99 -14.85
N GLY A 199 16.03 -12.46 -14.32
CA GLY A 199 15.88 -12.04 -12.92
C GLY A 199 14.70 -12.63 -12.17
N ALA A 200 14.00 -13.63 -12.74
CA ALA A 200 12.87 -14.28 -12.07
C ALA A 200 13.27 -14.73 -10.66
N GLY A 201 12.57 -14.18 -9.65
CA GLY A 201 12.83 -14.52 -8.25
C GLY A 201 12.59 -16.00 -7.96
N GLU A 202 13.13 -16.47 -6.86
CA GLU A 202 13.06 -17.88 -6.43
C GLU A 202 11.61 -18.37 -6.32
N ILE A 203 10.67 -17.48 -5.97
CA ILE A 203 9.24 -17.80 -5.91
C ILE A 203 8.69 -18.16 -7.29
N VAL A 204 9.05 -17.39 -8.31
CA VAL A 204 8.61 -17.65 -9.70
C VAL A 204 9.20 -18.97 -10.22
N LYS A 205 10.47 -19.25 -9.89
CA LYS A 205 11.12 -20.53 -10.22
C LYS A 205 10.42 -21.70 -9.55
N ALA A 206 10.06 -21.55 -8.26
CA ALA A 206 9.31 -22.57 -7.52
C ALA A 206 7.94 -22.85 -8.15
N VAL A 207 7.19 -21.80 -8.53
CA VAL A 207 5.91 -21.94 -9.22
C VAL A 207 6.10 -22.69 -10.56
N LYS A 208 7.13 -22.35 -11.35
CA LYS A 208 7.46 -23.05 -12.58
C LYS A 208 7.73 -24.55 -12.33
N THR A 209 8.51 -24.88 -11.32
CA THR A 209 8.76 -26.28 -10.95
C THR A 209 7.47 -27.04 -10.60
N LEU A 210 6.53 -26.38 -9.91
CA LEU A 210 5.22 -27.01 -9.62
C LEU A 210 4.38 -27.19 -10.88
N CYS A 211 4.39 -26.24 -11.82
CA CYS A 211 3.71 -26.40 -13.11
C CYS A 211 4.28 -27.58 -13.90
N GLU A 212 5.61 -27.72 -14.01
CA GLU A 212 6.28 -28.82 -14.69
C GLU A 212 5.92 -30.19 -14.07
N ARG A 213 5.73 -30.25 -12.75
CA ARG A 213 5.27 -31.48 -12.06
C ARG A 213 3.82 -31.82 -12.42
N VAL A 214 2.91 -30.85 -12.40
CA VAL A 214 1.50 -31.04 -12.77
C VAL A 214 1.41 -31.48 -14.24
N ASP A 215 2.18 -30.87 -15.14
CA ASP A 215 2.24 -31.24 -16.56
C ASP A 215 2.79 -32.65 -16.77
N SER A 216 3.66 -33.12 -15.89
CA SER A 216 4.17 -34.52 -15.90
C SER A 216 3.20 -35.55 -15.28
N GLY A 217 2.04 -35.10 -14.81
CA GLY A 217 0.96 -35.96 -14.28
C GLY A 217 0.85 -36.00 -12.75
N ASP A 218 1.61 -35.20 -12.02
CA ASP A 218 1.48 -35.05 -10.56
C ASP A 218 0.43 -33.98 -10.21
N GLU A 219 -0.83 -34.39 -10.10
CA GLU A 219 -1.97 -33.50 -9.81
C GLU A 219 -1.96 -32.90 -8.41
N SER A 220 -1.02 -33.28 -7.54
CA SER A 220 -1.02 -32.89 -6.11
C SER A 220 -0.88 -31.37 -5.87
N ASP A 221 -0.33 -30.64 -6.84
CA ASP A 221 -0.07 -29.21 -6.73
C ASP A 221 -1.06 -28.34 -7.51
N ARG A 222 -2.05 -28.92 -8.20
CA ARG A 222 -3.00 -28.18 -9.06
C ARG A 222 -3.76 -27.11 -8.30
N GLU A 223 -4.37 -27.46 -7.15
CA GLU A 223 -5.13 -26.51 -6.34
C GLU A 223 -4.25 -25.33 -5.88
N LEU A 224 -3.01 -25.62 -5.47
CA LEU A 224 -2.06 -24.59 -5.06
C LEU A 224 -1.75 -23.63 -6.21
N LEU A 225 -1.56 -24.14 -7.42
CA LEU A 225 -1.31 -23.32 -8.62
C LEU A 225 -2.50 -22.46 -9.01
N GLU A 226 -3.73 -22.93 -8.84
CA GLU A 226 -4.95 -22.13 -9.04
C GLU A 226 -4.99 -20.92 -8.12
N VAL A 227 -4.64 -21.09 -6.85
CA VAL A 227 -4.57 -19.98 -5.88
C VAL A 227 -3.44 -19.00 -6.24
N VAL A 228 -2.27 -19.49 -6.69
CA VAL A 228 -1.18 -18.63 -7.18
C VAL A 228 -1.65 -17.80 -8.38
N THR A 229 -2.28 -18.44 -9.36
CA THR A 229 -2.80 -17.78 -10.55
C THR A 229 -3.79 -16.67 -10.19
N SER A 230 -4.69 -16.94 -9.25
CA SER A 230 -5.62 -15.93 -8.72
C SER A 230 -4.88 -14.76 -8.04
N SER A 231 -3.83 -15.04 -7.27
CA SER A 231 -3.02 -13.99 -6.63
C SER A 231 -2.31 -13.11 -7.67
N TRP A 232 -1.75 -13.70 -8.71
CA TRP A 232 -1.08 -12.99 -9.78
C TRP A 232 -2.04 -12.18 -10.65
N ALA A 233 -3.24 -12.70 -10.92
CA ALA A 233 -4.30 -11.95 -11.59
C ALA A 233 -4.69 -10.69 -10.76
N SER A 234 -4.78 -10.81 -9.45
CA SER A 234 -5.08 -9.66 -8.56
C SER A 234 -3.98 -8.60 -8.56
N LEU A 235 -2.73 -8.98 -8.86
CA LEU A 235 -1.60 -8.08 -9.06
C LEU A 235 -1.60 -7.41 -10.45
N ALA A 236 -2.57 -7.71 -11.30
CA ALA A 236 -2.60 -7.26 -12.69
C ALA A 236 -1.30 -7.65 -13.45
N LEU A 237 -0.77 -8.85 -13.16
CA LEU A 237 0.24 -9.46 -14.04
C LEU A 237 -0.48 -9.87 -15.32
N SER A 238 0.01 -9.37 -16.47
CA SER A 238 -0.62 -9.68 -17.76
C SER A 238 -0.60 -11.18 -18.01
N MET A 239 -1.60 -11.70 -18.74
CA MET A 239 -1.63 -13.10 -19.14
C MET A 239 -0.38 -13.47 -19.97
N GLU A 240 0.15 -12.51 -20.73
CA GLU A 240 1.38 -12.65 -21.49
C GLU A 240 2.61 -12.77 -20.56
N LEU A 241 2.70 -11.92 -19.53
CA LEU A 241 3.74 -12.02 -18.52
C LEU A 241 3.60 -13.32 -17.71
N HIS A 242 2.39 -13.73 -17.41
CA HIS A 242 2.08 -15.00 -16.76
C HIS A 242 2.57 -16.18 -17.63
N SER A 243 2.26 -16.18 -18.94
CA SER A 243 2.75 -17.19 -19.86
C SER A 243 4.27 -17.16 -20.01
N ARG A 244 4.90 -15.99 -20.07
CA ARG A 244 6.37 -15.87 -20.11
C ARG A 244 7.03 -16.34 -18.81
N LEU A 245 6.44 -16.08 -17.65
CA LEU A 245 6.95 -16.56 -16.37
C LEU A 245 6.85 -18.08 -16.25
N LEU A 246 5.80 -18.68 -16.80
CA LEU A 246 5.57 -20.12 -16.72
C LEU A 246 6.19 -20.89 -17.91
N LEU A 247 6.15 -20.31 -19.12
CA LEU A 247 6.58 -21.00 -20.36
C LEU A 247 7.97 -20.58 -20.83
N GLY A 248 8.48 -19.44 -20.38
CA GLY A 248 9.66 -18.83 -20.98
C GLY A 248 10.97 -19.11 -20.30
N ALA A 249 11.75 -19.91 -20.96
CA ALA A 249 13.15 -19.80 -21.38
C ALA A 249 13.56 -21.04 -22.20
N GLY A 250 12.65 -21.52 -23.03
CA GLY A 250 12.90 -22.66 -23.92
C GLY A 250 13.36 -22.29 -25.32
N GLU A 251 13.43 -21.02 -25.70
CA GLU A 251 13.80 -20.59 -27.03
C GLU A 251 15.00 -19.64 -27.01
N GLY A 252 16.16 -20.15 -26.64
CA GLY A 252 17.40 -19.38 -26.62
C GLY A 252 18.69 -20.17 -26.81
N GLU A 253 18.61 -21.39 -27.33
CA GLU A 253 19.79 -22.12 -27.79
C GLU A 253 19.48 -22.86 -29.08
N ASN A 254 19.49 -22.13 -30.20
CA ASN A 254 19.79 -22.65 -31.52
C ASN A 254 19.95 -21.48 -32.50
N VAL A 255 21.10 -20.85 -32.51
CA VAL A 255 21.79 -20.42 -33.77
C VAL A 255 23.29 -20.32 -33.45
#